data_4fce17fc9225e27acc87ddc084fc73a6
#
_entry.id   4fce17fc9225e27acc87ddc084fc73a6
#
_cell.length_a   1.000
_cell.length_b   1.000
_cell.length_c   1.000
_cell.angle_alpha   90.00
_cell.angle_beta   90.00
_cell.angle_gamma   90.00
#
_symmetry.space_group_name_H-M   'P 1'
#
loop_
_entity.id
_entity.type
_entity.pdbx_description
1 polymer ?
#
loop_
_entity_poly.entity_id
_entity_poly.type
_entity_poly.pdbx_seq_one_letter_code
_entity_poly.pdbx_strand_id
1 'polypeptide(L)'
;MSSRIKISSMLPSLSRRVHSGVRQKWGSGGLGRHTQGWGGDGTLVSCIKKCAYCADEREYGRPVLGGVPYEPELTHVTAGGGAEGVTMAEKSTLDNVIALAKRRGFVFQAGEIYGGSRSAWDYGPLGAELKENIRQQWWQRFVRSRADMVGLDSSVILPRAVWEASGHVATFTDPLVECLSCHKRLRQDHLLENFEAKKGRPAEGMDEIACPNCGTRGEWTEPQNFSGLMKTYLGPVDNEEGLHFLRPETAQGIFVNFNNVVTASRKRPPFGIGQIGKSFRNEITPGNFIFRTREFEQMEIEYFVHPDDADKYFNEWVEDCWNWFIDLGINPDNMRRFDVPKEERAHYSAGTIDVEYRFGFQGSEWGELMGVANRTDYDLGVHNEHSNAKLEYFDQATGERYVPYVIEPSFGLTRSMMAFLVDAYVEDEAPNTKGGVDKRVVLKLDPRLAPVKAAVLPLSKKAELSEPATKLANELRGLWNVDYDEAGAIGRRYRRQDEIGTPFCITVDFDTLEDQAVTIRERDTMNQERVALDQVKSYLAARLAG
;
A
#
# COMPACT_ATOMS: atom_id res chain seq x y z
N MET A 1 5.49 -52.40 31.99
CA MET A 1 4.58 -53.30 31.23
C MET A 1 4.40 -52.69 29.85
N SER A 2 5.00 -53.34 28.89
CA SER A 2 5.10 -52.99 27.48
C SER A 2 3.90 -53.55 26.71
N SER A 3 3.27 -52.82 25.83
CA SER A 3 2.50 -53.39 24.73
C SER A 3 2.62 -52.55 23.48
N ARG A 4 3.42 -53.11 22.55
CA ARG A 4 3.51 -52.67 21.15
C ARG A 4 2.24 -53.09 20.39
N ILE A 5 1.70 -52.18 19.60
CA ILE A 5 0.72 -52.53 18.57
C ILE A 5 1.37 -52.36 17.19
N LYS A 6 1.37 -53.47 16.43
CA LYS A 6 1.82 -53.58 15.04
C LYS A 6 0.72 -53.01 14.13
N ILE A 7 1.06 -52.20 13.15
CA ILE A 7 0.20 -51.85 12.02
C ILE A 7 0.69 -52.65 10.80
N SER A 8 -0.21 -53.51 10.32
CA SER A 8 -0.03 -54.32 9.11
C SER A 8 -0.57 -53.59 7.90
N SER A 9 0.16 -53.64 6.80
CA SER A 9 -0.09 -53.16 5.47
C SER A 9 -1.26 -53.87 4.77
N MET A 10 -2.15 -53.12 4.10
CA MET A 10 -2.96 -53.62 2.97
C MET A 10 -3.19 -52.51 1.95
N LEU A 11 -2.54 -52.64 0.80
CA LEU A 11 -2.91 -52.00 -0.47
C LEU A 11 -3.77 -52.98 -1.26
N PRO A 12 -4.75 -52.54 -2.01
CA PRO A 12 -5.21 -53.26 -3.20
C PRO A 12 -4.88 -52.47 -4.47
N SER A 13 -4.27 -53.18 -5.38
CA SER A 13 -4.07 -52.90 -6.77
C SER A 13 -5.38 -52.81 -7.56
N LEU A 14 -5.53 -51.84 -8.44
CA LEU A 14 -6.51 -51.90 -9.54
C LEU A 14 -5.87 -51.52 -10.87
N SER A 15 -5.99 -52.47 -11.77
CA SER A 15 -5.47 -52.55 -13.11
C SER A 15 -6.19 -51.64 -14.13
N ARG A 16 -5.42 -51.25 -15.12
CA ARG A 16 -5.71 -50.72 -16.45
C ARG A 16 -7.03 -51.16 -17.09
N ARG A 17 -7.73 -50.23 -17.72
CA ARG A 17 -8.37 -50.45 -19.04
C ARG A 17 -8.16 -49.23 -19.94
N VAL A 18 -7.53 -49.50 -21.06
CA VAL A 18 -7.37 -48.66 -22.23
C VAL A 18 -8.64 -48.78 -23.07
N HIS A 19 -9.18 -47.68 -23.55
CA HIS A 19 -10.00 -47.68 -24.74
C HIS A 19 -9.57 -46.56 -25.71
N SER A 20 -9.36 -47.00 -26.90
CA SER A 20 -8.88 -46.40 -28.13
C SER A 20 -9.85 -45.43 -28.80
N GLY A 21 -9.28 -44.44 -29.46
CA GLY A 21 -9.77 -44.04 -30.77
C GLY A 21 -10.17 -42.60 -30.95
N VAL A 22 -9.33 -41.77 -31.53
CA VAL A 22 -9.60 -41.09 -32.83
C VAL A 22 -8.28 -40.53 -33.36
N ARG A 23 -7.89 -41.02 -34.55
CA ARG A 23 -6.77 -40.51 -35.36
C ARG A 23 -7.24 -39.30 -36.16
N GLN A 24 -6.47 -38.22 -36.16
CA GLN A 24 -6.37 -37.37 -37.36
C GLN A 24 -4.91 -37.15 -37.77
N LYS A 25 -4.69 -37.38 -39.04
CA LYS A 25 -3.41 -37.34 -39.79
C LYS A 25 -2.88 -35.92 -39.90
N TRP A 26 -1.57 -35.77 -39.70
CA TRP A 26 -0.78 -34.74 -40.37
C TRP A 26 0.47 -35.35 -40.95
N GLY A 27 0.73 -34.99 -42.21
CA GLY A 27 1.71 -35.59 -43.08
C GLY A 27 3.14 -35.22 -42.78
N SER A 28 3.98 -36.14 -43.14
CA SER A 28 5.44 -36.14 -43.10
C SER A 28 6.06 -35.23 -44.19
N GLY A 29 7.12 -34.52 -43.78
CA GLY A 29 8.08 -33.87 -44.71
C GLY A 29 9.37 -33.59 -43.95
N GLY A 30 10.32 -34.42 -44.06
CA GLY A 30 11.54 -34.49 -44.77
C GLY A 30 12.74 -33.91 -44.03
N LEU A 31 13.63 -34.79 -43.62
CA LEU A 31 14.98 -34.60 -43.09
C LEU A 31 15.91 -33.69 -43.88
N GLY A 32 16.79 -32.97 -43.18
CA GLY A 32 18.02 -32.38 -43.70
C GLY A 32 19.01 -32.08 -42.56
N ARG A 33 19.90 -33.04 -42.26
CA ARG A 33 21.10 -32.83 -41.43
C ARG A 33 22.19 -32.16 -42.24
N HIS A 34 22.83 -31.12 -41.70
CA HIS A 34 24.24 -30.83 -41.99
C HIS A 34 24.94 -30.28 -40.76
N THR A 35 25.97 -30.99 -40.37
CA THR A 35 27.03 -30.66 -39.43
C THR A 35 28.12 -29.87 -40.13
N GLN A 36 28.72 -28.88 -39.44
CA GLN A 36 30.09 -28.33 -39.47
C GLN A 36 30.01 -26.89 -38.96
N GLY A 37 30.82 -26.35 -38.09
CA GLY A 37 32.18 -26.49 -37.74
C GLY A 37 32.53 -25.17 -37.02
N TRP A 38 33.33 -25.18 -35.98
CA TRP A 38 33.74 -24.05 -35.14
C TRP A 38 34.64 -23.05 -35.83
N GLY A 39 34.49 -21.73 -35.55
CA GLY A 39 35.45 -20.67 -35.82
C GLY A 39 34.97 -19.33 -35.26
N GLY A 40 35.80 -18.73 -34.41
CA GLY A 40 35.63 -17.69 -33.42
C GLY A 40 35.27 -16.27 -33.90
N ASP A 41 35.18 -15.45 -32.88
CA ASP A 41 35.19 -13.98 -32.78
C ASP A 41 33.87 -13.24 -32.69
N GLY A 42 33.81 -12.61 -31.55
CA GLY A 42 32.77 -11.82 -30.96
C GLY A 42 32.17 -10.70 -31.79
N THR A 43 30.87 -10.58 -31.60
CA THR A 43 30.13 -9.32 -31.38
C THR A 43 28.66 -9.64 -31.15
N LEU A 44 28.14 -9.28 -30.01
CA LEU A 44 26.72 -9.36 -29.69
C LEU A 44 25.97 -8.29 -30.50
N VAL A 45 25.21 -8.69 -31.49
CA VAL A 45 24.19 -7.87 -32.16
C VAL A 45 22.82 -8.54 -31.95
N SER A 46 21.98 -7.83 -31.25
CA SER A 46 20.52 -7.83 -31.23
C SER A 46 19.82 -8.76 -32.25
N CYS A 47 19.01 -9.68 -31.73
CA CYS A 47 18.03 -10.43 -32.50
C CYS A 47 16.62 -10.14 -31.99
N ILE A 48 15.99 -9.05 -32.49
CA ILE A 48 14.54 -8.86 -32.45
C ILE A 48 13.98 -9.51 -33.71
N LYS A 49 13.26 -10.63 -33.58
CA LYS A 49 12.44 -11.19 -34.64
C LYS A 49 10.96 -11.06 -34.32
N LYS A 50 10.35 -10.08 -34.99
CA LYS A 50 9.06 -10.04 -35.70
C LYS A 50 7.96 -10.95 -35.18
N CYS A 51 6.98 -10.34 -34.54
CA CYS A 51 5.59 -10.79 -34.59
C CYS A 51 4.93 -10.13 -35.80
N ALA A 52 4.47 -10.96 -36.75
CA ALA A 52 3.77 -10.50 -37.94
C ALA A 52 2.28 -10.36 -37.63
N TYR A 53 1.83 -9.11 -37.47
CA TYR A 53 0.45 -8.68 -37.70
C TYR A 53 0.47 -7.15 -37.74
N CYS A 54 0.63 -6.59 -38.93
CA CYS A 54 0.17 -5.27 -39.36
C CYS A 54 0.60 -5.07 -40.81
N ALA A 55 -0.32 -5.32 -41.71
CA ALA A 55 -0.29 -4.80 -43.05
C ALA A 55 -1.67 -4.18 -43.29
N ASP A 56 -1.76 -2.88 -43.10
CA ASP A 56 -2.46 -2.00 -44.05
C ASP A 56 -2.01 -0.56 -43.80
N GLU A 57 -1.12 -0.09 -44.68
CA GLU A 57 -0.82 1.33 -44.79
C GLU A 57 -1.71 1.87 -45.90
N ARG A 58 -2.64 2.78 -45.55
CA ARG A 58 -3.04 3.90 -46.41
C ARG A 58 -3.88 4.93 -45.66
N GLU A 59 -3.42 6.18 -45.80
CA GLU A 59 -4.12 7.44 -45.52
C GLU A 59 -4.19 7.93 -44.06
N TYR A 60 -3.15 8.71 -43.67
CA TYR A 60 -3.41 10.01 -43.01
C TYR A 60 -2.15 10.89 -43.11
N GLY A 61 -2.36 12.12 -43.60
CA GLY A 61 -1.33 13.08 -43.97
C GLY A 61 -0.46 13.52 -42.78
N ARG A 62 0.80 13.80 -43.09
CA ARG A 62 1.79 14.37 -42.18
C ARG A 62 1.39 15.79 -41.76
N PRO A 63 1.43 16.15 -40.44
CA PRO A 63 1.54 17.54 -40.06
C PRO A 63 2.98 18.02 -40.17
N VAL A 64 3.16 19.12 -40.90
CA VAL A 64 4.43 19.86 -41.04
C VAL A 64 4.77 20.48 -39.69
N LEU A 65 5.88 20.04 -39.10
CA LEU A 65 6.49 20.71 -37.96
C LEU A 65 7.23 21.95 -38.47
N GLY A 66 6.61 23.13 -38.34
CA GLY A 66 7.28 24.41 -38.41
C GLY A 66 8.03 24.65 -37.10
N GLY A 67 9.35 24.54 -37.13
CA GLY A 67 10.21 24.91 -36.03
C GLY A 67 10.23 26.44 -35.88
N VAL A 68 9.87 26.95 -34.69
CA VAL A 68 10.21 28.29 -34.25
C VAL A 68 11.29 28.12 -33.19
N PRO A 69 12.47 28.73 -33.34
CA PRO A 69 13.50 28.71 -32.30
C PRO A 69 13.06 29.59 -31.14
N TYR A 70 13.00 29.03 -29.94
CA TYR A 70 12.79 29.76 -28.70
C TYR A 70 14.16 30.32 -28.28
N GLU A 71 14.36 31.65 -28.48
CA GLU A 71 15.42 32.41 -27.81
C GLU A 71 14.87 32.98 -26.49
N PRO A 72 15.55 32.77 -25.35
CA PRO A 72 15.14 33.44 -24.11
C PRO A 72 15.66 34.89 -24.13
N GLU A 73 14.75 35.85 -24.24
CA GLU A 73 15.04 37.26 -23.98
C GLU A 73 15.49 37.46 -22.53
N LEU A 74 16.75 37.76 -22.36
CA LEU A 74 17.34 38.31 -21.13
C LEU A 74 16.93 39.77 -21.01
N THR A 75 15.81 40.05 -20.33
CA THR A 75 15.52 41.41 -19.88
C THR A 75 16.41 41.77 -18.70
N HIS A 76 17.36 42.66 -18.93
CA HIS A 76 18.11 43.35 -17.87
C HIS A 76 17.13 44.23 -17.08
N VAL A 77 16.78 43.81 -15.84
CA VAL A 77 16.18 44.69 -14.85
C VAL A 77 17.30 45.32 -14.03
N THR A 78 17.43 46.62 -14.16
CA THR A 78 18.33 47.46 -13.37
C THR A 78 17.94 47.41 -11.89
N ALA A 79 18.94 47.18 -11.05
CA ALA A 79 18.82 47.21 -9.60
C ALA A 79 18.46 48.62 -9.09
N GLY A 80 17.41 48.69 -8.30
CA GLY A 80 17.03 49.86 -7.53
C GLY A 80 15.97 49.49 -6.49
N GLY A 81 16.37 49.41 -5.22
CA GLY A 81 15.48 49.48 -4.07
C GLY A 81 15.29 48.20 -3.28
N GLY A 82 15.87 48.12 -2.07
CA GLY A 82 15.39 47.44 -0.87
C GLY A 82 15.27 45.93 -0.96
N ALA A 83 16.31 45.19 -0.63
CA ALA A 83 16.23 43.77 -0.34
C ALA A 83 15.54 43.55 1.02
N GLU A 84 14.23 43.50 1.07
CA GLU A 84 13.55 42.72 2.10
C GLU A 84 13.74 41.25 1.72
N GLY A 85 14.49 40.53 2.56
CA GLY A 85 14.79 39.12 2.37
C GLY A 85 13.48 38.32 2.27
N VAL A 86 13.22 37.74 1.11
CA VAL A 86 12.26 36.66 0.97
C VAL A 86 12.84 35.48 1.75
N THR A 87 12.46 35.37 3.01
CA THR A 87 12.69 34.16 3.79
C THR A 87 11.96 33.03 3.04
N MET A 88 12.72 32.10 2.46
CA MET A 88 12.15 30.86 1.97
C MET A 88 11.37 30.24 3.15
N ALA A 89 10.08 30.06 2.98
CA ALA A 89 9.27 29.39 4.00
C ALA A 89 9.94 28.06 4.34
N GLU A 90 10.18 27.80 5.61
CA GLU A 90 10.70 26.52 6.07
C GLU A 90 9.79 25.43 5.52
N LYS A 91 10.37 24.43 4.87
CA LYS A 91 9.62 23.28 4.34
C LYS A 91 9.01 22.56 5.52
N SER A 92 7.75 22.16 5.38
CA SER A 92 7.07 21.33 6.38
C SER A 92 7.77 19.97 6.52
N THR A 93 7.61 19.32 7.67
CA THR A 93 8.11 17.94 7.89
C THR A 93 7.63 17.01 6.79
N LEU A 94 6.36 17.13 6.39
CA LEU A 94 5.76 16.34 5.32
C LEU A 94 6.49 16.53 3.98
N ASP A 95 6.84 17.78 3.60
CA ASP A 95 7.59 18.04 2.35
C ASP A 95 8.97 17.39 2.37
N ASN A 96 9.63 17.40 3.54
CA ASN A 96 10.93 16.78 3.73
C ASN A 96 10.85 15.25 3.61
N VAL A 97 9.80 14.63 4.20
CA VAL A 97 9.52 13.19 4.09
C VAL A 97 9.23 12.79 2.65
N ILE A 98 8.40 13.56 1.93
CA ILE A 98 8.10 13.31 0.51
C ILE A 98 9.39 13.37 -0.34
N ALA A 99 10.22 14.37 -0.10
CA ALA A 99 11.50 14.51 -0.81
C ALA A 99 12.46 13.35 -0.50
N LEU A 100 12.52 12.92 0.77
CA LEU A 100 13.31 11.76 1.21
C LEU A 100 12.80 10.48 0.56
N ALA A 101 11.48 10.23 0.62
CA ALA A 101 10.83 9.03 0.09
C ALA A 101 11.11 8.84 -1.42
N LYS A 102 11.00 9.92 -2.20
CA LYS A 102 11.34 9.91 -3.62
C LYS A 102 12.83 9.67 -3.87
N ARG A 103 13.69 10.43 -3.18
CA ARG A 103 15.16 10.34 -3.35
C ARG A 103 15.72 8.96 -2.97
N ARG A 104 15.15 8.32 -1.94
CA ARG A 104 15.62 7.04 -1.42
C ARG A 104 14.92 5.82 -2.03
N GLY A 105 13.96 6.01 -2.92
CA GLY A 105 13.30 4.92 -3.61
C GLY A 105 12.28 4.18 -2.75
N PHE A 106 11.60 4.89 -1.87
CA PHE A 106 10.36 4.39 -1.26
C PHE A 106 9.20 4.48 -2.24
N VAL A 107 9.08 5.61 -2.96
CA VAL A 107 7.97 5.86 -3.86
C VAL A 107 8.46 6.59 -5.11
N PHE A 108 7.97 6.17 -6.29
CA PHE A 108 8.18 6.81 -7.58
C PHE A 108 6.84 7.23 -8.17
N GLN A 109 6.84 8.23 -9.04
CA GLN A 109 5.64 8.56 -9.81
C GLN A 109 5.39 7.49 -10.88
N ALA A 110 4.17 6.91 -10.91
CA ALA A 110 3.85 5.88 -11.87
C ALA A 110 3.88 6.42 -13.31
N GLY A 111 4.57 5.71 -14.19
CA GLY A 111 4.70 6.08 -15.60
C GLY A 111 5.52 7.37 -15.82
N GLU A 112 6.47 7.70 -14.97
CA GLU A 112 7.26 8.95 -15.01
C GLU A 112 7.90 9.20 -16.36
N ILE A 113 8.41 8.17 -17.05
CA ILE A 113 9.01 8.28 -18.40
C ILE A 113 8.03 8.73 -19.49
N TYR A 114 6.72 8.67 -19.22
CA TYR A 114 5.64 9.16 -20.09
C TYR A 114 4.98 10.43 -19.54
N GLY A 115 5.66 11.16 -18.65
CA GLY A 115 5.14 12.37 -18.01
C GLY A 115 4.42 12.13 -16.69
N GLY A 116 4.29 10.89 -16.26
CA GLY A 116 3.67 10.49 -15.01
C GLY A 116 2.15 10.59 -15.00
N SER A 117 1.51 9.75 -14.21
CA SER A 117 0.07 9.84 -13.94
C SER A 117 -0.17 10.58 -12.64
N ARG A 118 -1.09 11.54 -12.63
CA ARG A 118 -1.38 12.34 -11.44
C ARG A 118 -1.90 11.44 -10.31
N SER A 119 -1.25 11.53 -9.15
CA SER A 119 -1.58 10.76 -7.93
C SER A 119 -1.65 9.23 -8.15
N ALA A 120 -0.81 8.73 -9.05
CA ALA A 120 -0.49 7.33 -9.18
C ALA A 120 0.98 7.13 -8.80
N TRP A 121 1.24 6.10 -8.01
CA TRP A 121 2.55 5.89 -7.40
C TRP A 121 2.97 4.42 -7.50
N ASP A 122 4.24 4.22 -7.84
CA ASP A 122 4.91 2.94 -7.77
C ASP A 122 5.74 2.89 -6.47
N TYR A 123 5.69 1.76 -5.78
CA TYR A 123 6.49 1.55 -4.58
C TYR A 123 7.83 0.98 -5.00
N GLY A 124 8.90 1.76 -4.79
CA GLY A 124 10.26 1.36 -5.12
C GLY A 124 10.78 0.28 -4.17
N PRO A 125 12.07 -0.12 -4.29
CA PRO A 125 12.62 -1.25 -3.50
C PRO A 125 12.42 -1.11 -2.00
N LEU A 126 12.66 0.07 -1.42
CA LEU A 126 12.45 0.29 0.02
C LEU A 126 10.98 0.41 0.38
N GLY A 127 10.15 0.97 -0.50
CA GLY A 127 8.71 1.08 -0.28
C GLY A 127 7.99 -0.25 -0.35
N ALA A 128 8.40 -1.14 -1.26
CA ALA A 128 7.86 -2.49 -1.36
C ALA A 128 8.14 -3.30 -0.07
N GLU A 129 9.37 -3.23 0.43
CA GLU A 129 9.76 -3.90 1.69
C GLU A 129 9.03 -3.30 2.91
N LEU A 130 8.94 -1.96 3.02
CA LEU A 130 8.20 -1.33 4.12
C LEU A 130 6.73 -1.74 4.10
N LYS A 131 6.08 -1.70 2.94
CA LYS A 131 4.70 -2.15 2.77
C LYS A 131 4.50 -3.61 3.17
N GLU A 132 5.38 -4.48 2.72
CA GLU A 132 5.32 -5.90 3.07
C GLU A 132 5.50 -6.12 4.57
N ASN A 133 6.43 -5.40 5.21
CA ASN A 133 6.61 -5.48 6.65
C ASN A 133 5.33 -5.02 7.41
N ILE A 134 4.68 -3.92 6.99
CA ILE A 134 3.42 -3.46 7.57
C ILE A 134 2.33 -4.54 7.42
N ARG A 135 2.18 -5.13 6.22
CA ARG A 135 1.24 -6.23 5.95
C ARG A 135 1.47 -7.42 6.89
N GLN A 136 2.72 -7.82 7.07
CA GLN A 136 3.10 -8.94 7.94
C GLN A 136 2.78 -8.65 9.40
N GLN A 137 3.06 -7.44 9.91
CA GLN A 137 2.72 -7.05 11.28
C GLN A 137 1.21 -7.05 11.50
N TRP A 138 0.43 -6.49 10.57
CA TRP A 138 -1.02 -6.49 10.64
C TRP A 138 -1.60 -7.91 10.59
N TRP A 139 -1.15 -8.73 9.62
CA TRP A 139 -1.60 -10.11 9.47
C TRP A 139 -1.24 -10.99 10.68
N GLN A 140 -0.07 -10.76 11.24
CA GLN A 140 0.35 -11.45 12.46
C GLN A 140 -0.53 -11.05 13.64
N ARG A 141 -0.77 -9.76 13.85
CA ARG A 141 -1.55 -9.23 14.99
C ARG A 141 -3.01 -9.66 14.92
N PHE A 142 -3.65 -9.43 13.78
CA PHE A 142 -5.10 -9.52 13.69
C PHE A 142 -5.63 -10.84 13.11
N VAL A 143 -4.79 -11.63 12.42
CA VAL A 143 -5.24 -12.88 11.82
C VAL A 143 -4.57 -14.11 12.45
N ARG A 144 -3.23 -14.16 12.45
CA ARG A 144 -2.53 -15.38 12.87
C ARG A 144 -2.51 -15.61 14.37
N SER A 145 -2.38 -14.55 15.18
CA SER A 145 -2.30 -14.67 16.63
C SER A 145 -3.67 -14.79 17.32
N ARG A 146 -4.77 -14.75 16.55
CA ARG A 146 -6.13 -14.85 17.08
C ARG A 146 -6.81 -16.16 16.67
N ALA A 147 -7.37 -16.85 17.65
CA ALA A 147 -8.10 -18.10 17.42
C ALA A 147 -9.47 -17.90 16.74
N ASP A 148 -10.04 -16.71 16.87
CA ASP A 148 -11.33 -16.29 16.34
C ASP A 148 -11.24 -15.66 14.93
N MET A 149 -10.07 -15.66 14.30
CA MET A 149 -9.86 -15.06 12.99
C MET A 149 -9.47 -16.08 11.93
N VAL A 150 -9.77 -15.76 10.67
CA VAL A 150 -9.30 -16.46 9.47
C VAL A 150 -8.98 -15.45 8.37
N GLY A 151 -8.21 -15.87 7.37
CA GLY A 151 -7.87 -15.02 6.22
C GLY A 151 -8.66 -15.39 4.98
N LEU A 152 -8.88 -14.40 4.12
CA LEU A 152 -9.46 -14.54 2.79
C LEU A 152 -8.67 -13.70 1.79
N ASP A 153 -8.61 -14.13 0.54
CA ASP A 153 -8.17 -13.33 -0.60
C ASP A 153 -9.20 -13.45 -1.71
N SER A 154 -10.09 -12.46 -1.82
CA SER A 154 -11.17 -12.43 -2.81
C SER A 154 -10.78 -11.72 -4.09
N SER A 155 -11.53 -11.97 -5.16
CA SER A 155 -11.28 -11.38 -6.48
C SER A 155 -11.39 -9.85 -6.47
N VAL A 156 -10.50 -9.19 -7.22
CA VAL A 156 -10.51 -7.74 -7.45
C VAL A 156 -11.69 -7.33 -8.35
N ILE A 157 -11.96 -8.14 -9.38
CA ILE A 157 -13.06 -7.91 -10.32
C ILE A 157 -14.24 -8.74 -9.84
N LEU A 158 -15.35 -8.07 -9.50
CA LEU A 158 -16.58 -8.70 -9.06
C LEU A 158 -17.73 -8.37 -10.02
N PRO A 159 -18.73 -9.27 -10.11
CA PRO A 159 -19.92 -9.04 -10.92
C PRO A 159 -20.66 -7.76 -10.50
N ARG A 160 -21.26 -7.09 -11.47
CA ARG A 160 -22.08 -5.89 -11.25
C ARG A 160 -23.15 -6.08 -10.17
N ALA A 161 -23.78 -7.24 -10.13
CA ALA A 161 -24.83 -7.57 -9.15
C ALA A 161 -24.39 -7.42 -7.68
N VAL A 162 -23.11 -7.66 -7.36
CA VAL A 162 -22.56 -7.45 -6.01
C VAL A 162 -22.63 -5.98 -5.62
N TRP A 163 -22.28 -5.08 -6.55
CA TRP A 163 -22.24 -3.64 -6.33
C TRP A 163 -23.62 -2.98 -6.42
N GLU A 164 -24.56 -3.61 -7.12
CA GLU A 164 -25.97 -3.23 -7.11
C GLU A 164 -26.61 -3.59 -5.77
N ALA A 165 -26.38 -4.83 -5.29
CA ALA A 165 -26.90 -5.29 -4.02
C ALA A 165 -26.40 -4.44 -2.84
N SER A 166 -25.10 -4.16 -2.78
CA SER A 166 -24.49 -3.35 -1.72
C SER A 166 -24.79 -1.85 -1.82
N GLY A 167 -25.51 -1.40 -2.85
CA GLY A 167 -25.87 0.00 -3.07
C GLY A 167 -24.80 0.87 -3.74
N HIS A 168 -23.56 0.38 -3.93
CA HIS A 168 -22.47 1.18 -4.51
C HIS A 168 -22.77 1.74 -5.90
N VAL A 169 -23.49 1.01 -6.74
CA VAL A 169 -23.86 1.50 -8.09
C VAL A 169 -24.77 2.73 -8.00
N ALA A 170 -25.64 2.78 -7.01
CA ALA A 170 -26.60 3.86 -6.83
C ALA A 170 -26.05 5.07 -6.05
N THR A 171 -25.25 4.83 -5.01
CA THR A 171 -24.86 5.86 -4.03
C THR A 171 -23.42 6.33 -4.16
N PHE A 172 -22.53 5.52 -4.77
CA PHE A 172 -21.11 5.88 -4.88
C PHE A 172 -20.86 6.81 -6.07
N THR A 173 -21.54 7.99 -6.01
CA THR A 173 -21.50 9.03 -7.04
C THR A 173 -21.36 10.39 -6.39
N ASP A 174 -20.50 11.24 -6.97
CA ASP A 174 -20.29 12.62 -6.52
C ASP A 174 -20.91 13.59 -7.53
N PRO A 175 -21.66 14.61 -7.09
CA PRO A 175 -22.14 15.68 -7.97
C PRO A 175 -20.98 16.58 -8.39
N LEU A 176 -20.59 16.58 -9.67
CA LEU A 176 -19.55 17.42 -10.24
C LEU A 176 -20.11 18.59 -11.00
N VAL A 177 -19.51 19.75 -10.78
CA VAL A 177 -19.69 20.96 -11.58
C VAL A 177 -18.36 21.37 -12.21
N GLU A 178 -18.40 21.90 -13.43
CA GLU A 178 -17.24 22.47 -14.10
C GLU A 178 -17.34 24.01 -14.09
N CYS A 179 -16.25 24.68 -13.69
CA CYS A 179 -16.19 26.15 -13.82
C CYS A 179 -16.05 26.50 -15.30
N LEU A 180 -17.00 27.25 -15.85
CA LEU A 180 -17.03 27.63 -17.27
C LEU A 180 -15.89 28.56 -17.67
N SER A 181 -15.28 29.26 -16.70
CA SER A 181 -14.15 30.16 -16.92
C SER A 181 -12.80 29.47 -16.99
N CYS A 182 -12.49 28.53 -16.08
CA CYS A 182 -11.18 27.87 -16.02
C CYS A 182 -11.21 26.36 -16.28
N HIS A 183 -12.37 25.81 -16.60
CA HIS A 183 -12.61 24.39 -16.91
C HIS A 183 -12.18 23.41 -15.83
N LYS A 184 -12.06 23.88 -14.59
CA LYS A 184 -11.76 23.01 -13.45
C LYS A 184 -13.03 22.36 -12.93
N ARG A 185 -13.00 21.02 -12.78
CA ARG A 185 -14.10 20.24 -12.20
C ARG A 185 -13.92 20.14 -10.72
N LEU A 186 -15.00 20.34 -9.97
CA LEU A 186 -15.04 20.38 -8.51
C LEU A 186 -16.32 19.70 -8.03
N ARG A 187 -16.29 19.15 -6.82
CA ARG A 187 -17.48 18.61 -6.17
C ARG A 187 -18.40 19.76 -5.74
N GLN A 188 -19.65 19.67 -6.12
CA GLN A 188 -20.66 20.67 -5.79
C GLN A 188 -20.92 20.75 -4.29
N ASP A 189 -21.09 19.60 -3.63
CA ASP A 189 -21.30 19.48 -2.20
C ASP A 189 -20.19 20.20 -1.40
N HIS A 190 -18.93 19.89 -1.68
CA HIS A 190 -17.80 20.56 -1.02
C HIS A 190 -17.74 22.08 -1.29
N LEU A 191 -18.19 22.53 -2.45
CA LEU A 191 -18.26 23.96 -2.72
C LEU A 191 -19.31 24.64 -1.84
N LEU A 192 -20.47 23.99 -1.67
CA LEU A 192 -21.56 24.47 -0.83
C LEU A 192 -21.17 24.48 0.65
N GLU A 193 -20.60 23.39 1.16
CA GLU A 193 -20.09 23.27 2.54
C GLU A 193 -19.03 24.33 2.86
N ASN A 194 -18.06 24.51 1.95
CA ASN A 194 -17.05 25.56 2.12
C ASN A 194 -17.61 26.98 2.10
N PHE A 195 -18.68 27.22 1.36
CA PHE A 195 -19.37 28.49 1.38
C PHE A 195 -20.07 28.69 2.72
N GLU A 196 -20.82 27.70 3.19
CA GLU A 196 -21.52 27.74 4.46
C GLU A 196 -20.56 27.97 5.64
N ALA A 197 -19.46 27.24 5.68
CA ALA A 197 -18.42 27.39 6.68
C ALA A 197 -17.82 28.82 6.71
N LYS A 198 -17.67 29.46 5.53
CA LYS A 198 -17.13 30.81 5.42
C LYS A 198 -18.15 31.93 5.69
N LYS A 199 -19.43 31.70 5.38
CA LYS A 199 -20.48 32.72 5.42
C LYS A 199 -21.41 32.56 6.61
N GLY A 200 -21.39 31.40 7.30
CA GLY A 200 -22.30 31.09 8.42
C GLY A 200 -23.76 30.89 7.98
N ARG A 201 -24.00 30.67 6.66
CA ARG A 201 -25.29 30.33 6.09
C ARG A 201 -25.14 29.46 4.84
N PRO A 202 -26.12 28.64 4.50
CA PRO A 202 -26.13 27.92 3.23
C PRO A 202 -26.19 28.88 2.03
N ALA A 203 -25.70 28.45 0.87
CA ALA A 203 -25.84 29.17 -0.38
C ALA A 203 -27.27 28.98 -0.93
N GLU A 204 -27.86 30.03 -1.52
CA GLU A 204 -29.17 29.93 -2.18
C GLU A 204 -29.06 29.26 -3.56
N GLY A 205 -27.86 29.26 -4.18
CA GLY A 205 -27.56 28.63 -5.45
C GLY A 205 -26.09 28.66 -5.81
N MET A 206 -25.72 27.99 -6.91
CA MET A 206 -24.34 27.95 -7.40
C MET A 206 -23.85 29.30 -7.93
N ASP A 207 -24.75 30.25 -8.21
CA ASP A 207 -24.46 31.63 -8.62
C ASP A 207 -23.76 32.44 -7.51
N GLU A 208 -23.96 32.09 -6.25
CA GLU A 208 -23.24 32.68 -5.13
C GLU A 208 -21.82 32.16 -4.94
N ILE A 209 -21.48 31.02 -5.54
CA ILE A 209 -20.22 30.30 -5.32
C ILE A 209 -19.13 30.83 -6.24
N ALA A 210 -18.02 31.28 -5.64
CA ALA A 210 -16.82 31.63 -6.40
C ALA A 210 -15.94 30.40 -6.62
N CYS A 211 -15.40 30.25 -7.82
CA CYS A 211 -14.45 29.19 -8.13
C CYS A 211 -13.18 29.34 -7.29
N PRO A 212 -12.79 28.35 -6.48
CA PRO A 212 -11.60 28.44 -5.65
C PRO A 212 -10.30 28.48 -6.46
N ASN A 213 -10.35 28.13 -7.76
CA ASN A 213 -9.18 28.12 -8.63
C ASN A 213 -8.96 29.47 -9.35
N CYS A 214 -10.00 30.11 -9.88
CA CYS A 214 -9.87 31.34 -10.66
C CYS A 214 -10.62 32.54 -10.09
N GLY A 215 -11.42 32.35 -9.04
CA GLY A 215 -12.21 33.42 -8.40
C GLY A 215 -13.49 33.83 -9.12
N THR A 216 -13.75 33.31 -10.33
CA THR A 216 -14.99 33.62 -11.07
C THR A 216 -16.21 33.11 -10.32
N ARG A 217 -17.26 33.92 -10.20
CA ARG A 217 -18.47 33.61 -9.44
C ARG A 217 -19.61 33.26 -10.38
N GLY A 218 -20.40 32.24 -10.02
CA GLY A 218 -21.67 31.91 -10.66
C GLY A 218 -21.57 31.27 -12.05
N GLU A 219 -20.37 31.00 -12.55
CA GLU A 219 -20.15 30.38 -13.87
C GLU A 219 -19.88 28.89 -13.74
N TRP A 220 -20.93 28.09 -13.54
CA TRP A 220 -20.86 26.65 -13.35
C TRP A 220 -21.75 25.90 -14.34
N THR A 221 -21.34 24.70 -14.72
CA THR A 221 -22.21 23.75 -15.44
C THR A 221 -23.30 23.22 -14.52
N GLU A 222 -24.36 22.65 -15.10
CA GLU A 222 -25.25 21.77 -14.35
C GLU A 222 -24.49 20.61 -13.71
N PRO A 223 -24.88 20.19 -12.50
CA PRO A 223 -24.24 19.06 -11.83
C PRO A 223 -24.36 17.77 -12.64
N GLN A 224 -23.27 17.06 -12.76
CA GLN A 224 -23.23 15.74 -13.36
C GLN A 224 -22.78 14.72 -12.34
N ASN A 225 -23.52 13.62 -12.19
CA ASN A 225 -23.13 12.53 -11.32
C ASN A 225 -21.89 11.81 -11.87
N PHE A 226 -20.83 11.82 -11.08
CA PHE A 226 -19.58 11.17 -11.39
C PHE A 226 -19.48 9.88 -10.57
N SER A 227 -19.37 8.74 -11.25
CA SER A 227 -19.21 7.45 -10.57
C SER A 227 -17.81 7.30 -9.99
N GLY A 228 -17.73 7.02 -8.69
CA GLY A 228 -16.51 6.63 -8.01
C GLY A 228 -16.05 5.21 -8.35
N LEU A 229 -16.90 4.38 -8.96
CA LEU A 229 -16.55 3.02 -9.39
C LEU A 229 -15.73 3.04 -10.67
N MET A 230 -14.66 2.25 -10.72
CA MET A 230 -13.88 2.01 -11.94
C MET A 230 -14.47 0.82 -12.69
N LYS A 231 -14.86 1.05 -13.95
CA LYS A 231 -15.47 0.06 -14.84
C LYS A 231 -14.41 -0.72 -15.61
N THR A 232 -14.71 -1.98 -15.88
CA THR A 232 -13.98 -2.83 -16.84
C THR A 232 -14.96 -3.73 -17.56
N TYR A 233 -14.54 -4.33 -18.68
CA TYR A 233 -15.35 -5.26 -19.44
C TYR A 233 -14.66 -6.61 -19.53
N LEU A 234 -15.41 -7.69 -19.28
CA LEU A 234 -14.96 -9.05 -19.48
C LEU A 234 -15.63 -9.63 -20.72
N GLY A 235 -14.87 -10.39 -21.52
CA GLY A 235 -15.33 -10.94 -22.78
C GLY A 235 -14.85 -10.17 -24.01
N PRO A 236 -15.25 -10.61 -25.21
CA PRO A 236 -14.71 -10.08 -26.46
C PRO A 236 -15.37 -8.76 -26.94
N VAL A 237 -16.45 -8.33 -26.31
CA VAL A 237 -17.23 -7.14 -26.70
C VAL A 237 -17.57 -6.31 -25.48
N ASP A 238 -17.35 -5.00 -25.60
CA ASP A 238 -17.72 -4.03 -24.58
C ASP A 238 -19.24 -3.79 -24.62
N ASN A 239 -19.99 -4.49 -23.79
CA ASN A 239 -21.44 -4.38 -23.66
C ASN A 239 -21.86 -4.46 -22.19
N GLU A 240 -23.16 -4.25 -21.93
CA GLU A 240 -23.72 -4.28 -20.56
C GLU A 240 -23.56 -5.64 -19.89
N GLU A 241 -23.57 -6.74 -20.63
CA GLU A 241 -23.41 -8.10 -20.10
C GLU A 241 -21.98 -8.34 -19.60
N GLY A 242 -20.98 -7.78 -20.32
CA GLY A 242 -19.57 -7.85 -19.96
C GLY A 242 -19.15 -6.83 -18.90
N LEU A 243 -20.03 -5.89 -18.48
CA LEU A 243 -19.68 -4.83 -17.55
C LEU A 243 -19.41 -5.39 -16.15
N HIS A 244 -18.20 -5.14 -15.65
CA HIS A 244 -17.73 -5.47 -14.31
C HIS A 244 -17.09 -4.24 -13.68
N PHE A 245 -16.85 -4.31 -12.37
CA PHE A 245 -16.20 -3.24 -11.63
C PHE A 245 -14.96 -3.75 -10.92
N LEU A 246 -13.94 -2.89 -10.88
CA LEU A 246 -12.84 -3.04 -9.94
C LEU A 246 -13.39 -2.68 -8.56
N ARG A 247 -13.15 -3.50 -7.55
CA ARG A 247 -13.70 -3.29 -6.21
C ARG A 247 -13.24 -1.95 -5.61
N PRO A 248 -14.17 -1.11 -5.08
CA PRO A 248 -13.84 0.12 -4.37
C PRO A 248 -13.44 -0.11 -2.90
N GLU A 249 -13.70 -1.34 -2.38
CA GLU A 249 -13.39 -1.82 -1.04
C GLU A 249 -13.21 -3.33 -1.05
N THR A 250 -12.57 -3.86 -0.02
CA THR A 250 -12.36 -5.31 0.11
C THR A 250 -13.49 -6.03 0.84
N ALA A 251 -14.39 -5.31 1.52
CA ALA A 251 -15.48 -5.83 2.36
C ALA A 251 -16.45 -6.75 1.63
N GLN A 252 -16.96 -6.31 0.46
CA GLN A 252 -18.00 -7.05 -0.24
C GLN A 252 -17.56 -8.46 -0.66
N GLY A 253 -16.25 -8.61 -0.98
CA GLY A 253 -15.67 -9.93 -1.25
C GLY A 253 -15.72 -10.87 -0.05
N ILE A 254 -15.72 -10.33 1.17
CA ILE A 254 -15.84 -11.10 2.41
C ILE A 254 -17.30 -11.52 2.62
N PHE A 255 -18.27 -10.60 2.49
CA PHE A 255 -19.67 -10.87 2.71
C PHE A 255 -20.22 -11.96 1.78
N VAL A 256 -19.93 -11.89 0.49
CA VAL A 256 -20.37 -12.91 -0.48
C VAL A 256 -19.75 -14.28 -0.25
N ASN A 257 -18.64 -14.34 0.50
CA ASN A 257 -17.98 -15.58 0.90
C ASN A 257 -18.29 -16.05 2.33
N PHE A 258 -19.16 -15.37 3.06
CA PHE A 258 -19.48 -15.70 4.46
C PHE A 258 -19.75 -17.18 4.68
N ASN A 259 -20.73 -17.76 3.97
CA ASN A 259 -21.09 -19.17 4.08
C ASN A 259 -19.95 -20.13 3.70
N ASN A 260 -19.18 -19.78 2.66
CA ASN A 260 -18.04 -20.58 2.24
C ASN A 260 -17.00 -20.67 3.36
N VAL A 261 -16.72 -19.54 4.00
CA VAL A 261 -15.73 -19.45 5.08
C VAL A 261 -16.24 -20.14 6.34
N VAL A 262 -17.48 -19.89 6.77
CA VAL A 262 -18.10 -20.56 7.93
C VAL A 262 -18.03 -22.07 7.76
N THR A 263 -18.42 -22.59 6.59
CA THR A 263 -18.42 -24.01 6.29
C THR A 263 -17.02 -24.61 6.28
N ALA A 264 -16.09 -23.97 5.59
CA ALA A 264 -14.73 -24.47 5.40
C ALA A 264 -13.90 -24.40 6.69
N SER A 265 -14.02 -23.30 7.45
CA SER A 265 -13.25 -23.06 8.67
C SER A 265 -13.91 -23.56 9.95
N ARG A 266 -15.21 -23.90 9.91
CA ARG A 266 -16.05 -24.28 11.06
C ARG A 266 -16.05 -23.22 12.17
N LYS A 267 -15.91 -21.94 11.79
CA LYS A 267 -15.98 -20.83 12.74
C LYS A 267 -17.41 -20.57 13.18
N ARG A 268 -17.55 -19.98 14.34
CA ARG A 268 -18.81 -19.56 14.96
C ARG A 268 -18.69 -18.13 15.41
N PRO A 269 -19.71 -17.29 15.29
CA PRO A 269 -19.69 -15.97 15.93
C PRO A 269 -19.46 -16.07 17.45
N PRO A 270 -18.62 -15.22 18.05
CA PRO A 270 -17.88 -14.16 17.38
C PRO A 270 -16.66 -14.71 16.62
N PHE A 271 -16.53 -14.32 15.34
CA PHE A 271 -15.32 -14.60 14.55
C PHE A 271 -15.16 -13.56 13.45
N GLY A 272 -13.94 -13.41 12.92
CA GLY A 272 -13.67 -12.47 11.85
C GLY A 272 -12.96 -13.08 10.65
N ILE A 273 -13.09 -12.38 9.53
CA ILE A 273 -12.40 -12.67 8.27
C ILE A 273 -11.55 -11.46 7.92
N GLY A 274 -10.23 -11.64 7.88
CA GLY A 274 -9.29 -10.59 7.48
C GLY A 274 -8.85 -10.72 6.03
N GLN A 275 -8.71 -9.60 5.33
CA GLN A 275 -8.23 -9.52 3.97
C GLN A 275 -7.28 -8.34 3.77
N ILE A 276 -6.26 -8.53 2.95
CA ILE A 276 -5.40 -7.44 2.48
C ILE A 276 -5.45 -7.45 0.96
N GLY A 277 -5.78 -6.32 0.36
CA GLY A 277 -5.86 -6.27 -1.09
C GLY A 277 -5.98 -4.87 -1.66
N LYS A 278 -5.79 -4.78 -2.98
CA LYS A 278 -5.99 -3.55 -3.74
C LYS A 278 -7.45 -3.22 -3.86
N SER A 279 -7.74 -1.92 -3.73
CA SER A 279 -9.04 -1.30 -4.00
C SER A 279 -8.87 -0.10 -4.92
N PHE A 280 -9.94 0.29 -5.61
CA PHE A 280 -9.90 1.26 -6.70
C PHE A 280 -11.07 2.23 -6.58
N ARG A 281 -10.74 3.51 -6.46
CA ARG A 281 -11.75 4.58 -6.44
C ARG A 281 -11.40 5.63 -7.47
N ASN A 282 -12.35 5.98 -8.31
CA ASN A 282 -12.14 7.00 -9.34
C ASN A 282 -12.16 8.39 -8.73
N GLU A 283 -11.15 8.69 -7.91
CA GLU A 283 -11.04 9.95 -7.18
C GLU A 283 -10.99 11.16 -8.10
N ILE A 284 -11.80 12.17 -7.80
CA ILE A 284 -11.88 13.43 -8.54
C ILE A 284 -10.69 14.33 -8.22
N THR A 285 -10.39 14.43 -6.92
CA THR A 285 -9.31 15.25 -6.39
C THR A 285 -8.27 14.40 -5.65
N PRO A 286 -7.59 13.48 -6.36
CA PRO A 286 -6.52 12.72 -5.73
C PRO A 286 -5.37 13.65 -5.35
N GLY A 287 -4.70 13.38 -4.23
CA GLY A 287 -3.64 14.26 -3.76
C GLY A 287 -3.02 13.82 -2.43
N ASN A 288 -2.26 14.76 -1.85
CA ASN A 288 -1.54 14.55 -0.60
C ASN A 288 -0.62 13.33 -0.66
N PHE A 289 0.23 13.27 -1.71
CA PHE A 289 1.18 12.19 -1.93
C PHE A 289 0.47 10.83 -2.03
N ILE A 290 0.82 9.82 -1.21
CA ILE A 290 0.21 8.49 -1.20
C ILE A 290 -1.03 8.38 -0.31
N PHE A 291 -1.53 9.50 0.24
CA PHE A 291 -2.69 9.51 1.13
C PHE A 291 -4.01 9.28 0.39
N ARG A 292 -4.23 9.95 -0.76
CA ARG A 292 -5.43 9.80 -1.59
C ARG A 292 -5.05 9.50 -3.03
N THR A 293 -5.16 8.24 -3.40
CA THR A 293 -4.80 7.69 -4.71
C THR A 293 -5.98 6.91 -5.30
N ARG A 294 -5.99 6.70 -6.62
CA ARG A 294 -7.06 5.94 -7.28
C ARG A 294 -6.91 4.43 -7.13
N GLU A 295 -5.69 3.96 -6.97
CA GLU A 295 -5.35 2.59 -6.65
C GLU A 295 -4.62 2.60 -5.29
N PHE A 296 -5.15 1.86 -4.32
CA PHE A 296 -4.61 1.80 -2.96
C PHE A 296 -4.75 0.39 -2.40
N GLU A 297 -4.23 0.15 -1.22
CA GLU A 297 -4.39 -1.13 -0.53
C GLU A 297 -5.11 -0.91 0.80
N GLN A 298 -6.08 -1.79 1.07
CA GLN A 298 -6.76 -1.91 2.35
C GLN A 298 -6.32 -3.17 3.08
N MET A 299 -6.32 -3.10 4.40
CA MET A 299 -6.24 -4.22 5.33
C MET A 299 -7.53 -4.16 6.13
N GLU A 300 -8.43 -5.10 5.90
CA GLU A 300 -9.82 -5.03 6.35
C GLU A 300 -10.25 -6.31 7.06
N ILE A 301 -11.09 -6.15 8.05
CA ILE A 301 -11.66 -7.22 8.86
C ILE A 301 -13.16 -7.05 8.87
N GLU A 302 -13.88 -8.14 8.63
CA GLU A 302 -15.31 -8.23 8.92
C GLU A 302 -15.47 -9.19 10.10
N TYR A 303 -15.81 -8.64 11.26
CA TYR A 303 -15.95 -9.38 12.50
C TYR A 303 -17.41 -9.60 12.82
N PHE A 304 -17.86 -10.86 12.69
CA PHE A 304 -19.25 -11.28 12.80
C PHE A 304 -19.60 -11.60 14.24
N VAL A 305 -20.63 -10.93 14.76
CA VAL A 305 -21.03 -11.02 16.17
C VAL A 305 -22.54 -11.23 16.30
N HIS A 306 -22.98 -11.66 17.49
CA HIS A 306 -24.41 -11.59 17.85
C HIS A 306 -24.81 -10.10 17.96
N PRO A 307 -26.02 -9.69 17.52
CA PRO A 307 -26.48 -8.31 17.60
C PRO A 307 -26.32 -7.68 19.00
N ASP A 308 -26.64 -8.42 20.05
CA ASP A 308 -26.56 -7.95 21.44
C ASP A 308 -25.12 -7.66 21.93
N ASP A 309 -24.11 -8.24 21.26
CA ASP A 309 -22.70 -8.07 21.61
C ASP A 309 -21.99 -7.00 20.76
N ALA A 310 -22.68 -6.39 19.78
CA ALA A 310 -22.07 -5.50 18.80
C ALA A 310 -21.30 -4.34 19.42
N ASP A 311 -21.90 -3.61 20.36
CA ASP A 311 -21.26 -2.45 21.00
C ASP A 311 -20.01 -2.83 21.80
N LYS A 312 -20.01 -4.01 22.43
CA LYS A 312 -18.85 -4.53 23.14
C LYS A 312 -17.68 -4.74 22.17
N TYR A 313 -17.90 -5.48 21.09
CA TYR A 313 -16.83 -5.78 20.13
C TYR A 313 -16.42 -4.56 19.32
N PHE A 314 -17.33 -3.62 19.05
CA PHE A 314 -16.98 -2.34 18.43
C PHE A 314 -15.94 -1.60 19.26
N ASN A 315 -16.17 -1.43 20.57
CA ASN A 315 -15.23 -0.76 21.44
C ASN A 315 -13.90 -1.53 21.60
N GLU A 316 -13.93 -2.86 21.72
CA GLU A 316 -12.73 -3.70 21.78
C GLU A 316 -11.87 -3.54 20.53
N TRP A 317 -12.47 -3.52 19.32
CA TRP A 317 -11.75 -3.32 18.06
C TRP A 317 -11.16 -1.92 17.94
N VAL A 318 -11.83 -0.88 18.38
CA VAL A 318 -11.26 0.48 18.41
C VAL A 318 -9.97 0.52 19.23
N GLU A 319 -9.97 -0.12 20.42
CA GLU A 319 -8.79 -0.18 21.29
C GLU A 319 -7.66 -1.03 20.67
N ASP A 320 -8.00 -2.20 20.12
CA ASP A 320 -7.00 -3.08 19.49
C ASP A 320 -6.31 -2.42 18.29
N CYS A 321 -7.07 -1.71 17.46
CA CYS A 321 -6.56 -1.00 16.31
C CYS A 321 -5.69 0.20 16.70
N TRP A 322 -6.11 0.98 17.67
CA TRP A 322 -5.33 2.09 18.24
C TRP A 322 -3.98 1.60 18.77
N ASN A 323 -4.01 0.56 19.59
CA ASN A 323 -2.82 0.01 20.23
C ASN A 323 -1.84 -0.61 19.23
N TRP A 324 -2.30 -1.10 18.06
CA TRP A 324 -1.42 -1.62 17.03
C TRP A 324 -0.50 -0.56 16.43
N PHE A 325 -0.99 0.68 16.22
CA PHE A 325 -0.14 1.78 15.75
C PHE A 325 0.88 2.20 16.80
N ILE A 326 0.46 2.26 18.08
CA ILE A 326 1.36 2.60 19.20
C ILE A 326 2.46 1.54 19.36
N ASP A 327 2.09 0.26 19.30
CA ASP A 327 3.05 -0.85 19.41
C ASP A 327 4.11 -0.83 18.30
N LEU A 328 3.76 -0.29 17.12
CA LEU A 328 4.69 -0.12 16.00
C LEU A 328 5.36 1.26 15.94
N GLY A 329 5.28 2.03 17.01
CA GLY A 329 6.09 3.23 17.25
C GLY A 329 5.46 4.56 16.86
N ILE A 330 4.17 4.62 16.47
CA ILE A 330 3.49 5.91 16.28
C ILE A 330 3.33 6.62 17.62
N ASN A 331 3.73 7.89 17.67
CA ASN A 331 3.52 8.72 18.85
C ASN A 331 2.02 8.99 19.05
N PRO A 332 1.43 8.60 20.20
CA PRO A 332 0.01 8.82 20.49
C PRO A 332 -0.42 10.29 20.44
N ASP A 333 0.50 11.25 20.71
CA ASP A 333 0.20 12.69 20.62
C ASP A 333 -0.05 13.15 19.16
N ASN A 334 0.33 12.33 18.17
CA ASN A 334 0.07 12.56 16.76
C ASN A 334 -1.18 11.84 16.26
N MET A 335 -1.94 11.19 17.14
CA MET A 335 -3.16 10.46 16.80
C MET A 335 -4.36 10.99 17.59
N ARG A 336 -5.54 10.82 17.02
CA ARG A 336 -6.80 11.05 17.73
C ARG A 336 -7.87 10.07 17.28
N ARG A 337 -8.89 9.90 18.12
CA ARG A 337 -10.14 9.22 17.77
C ARG A 337 -11.15 10.28 17.40
N PHE A 338 -11.82 10.09 16.28
CA PHE A 338 -12.86 10.97 15.79
C PHE A 338 -14.16 10.17 15.67
N ASP A 339 -15.13 10.48 16.54
CA ASP A 339 -16.48 9.91 16.42
C ASP A 339 -17.20 10.60 15.27
N VAL A 340 -17.44 9.86 14.19
CA VAL A 340 -18.04 10.41 12.97
C VAL A 340 -19.48 10.80 13.24
N PRO A 341 -19.87 12.08 13.02
CA PRO A 341 -21.23 12.54 13.19
C PRO A 341 -22.23 11.68 12.39
N LYS A 342 -23.43 11.49 12.93
CA LYS A 342 -24.43 10.61 12.34
C LYS A 342 -24.74 10.97 10.87
N GLU A 343 -24.70 12.24 10.56
CA GLU A 343 -25.02 12.82 9.24
C GLU A 343 -23.93 12.50 8.21
N GLU A 344 -22.70 12.23 8.67
CA GLU A 344 -21.53 11.96 7.82
C GLU A 344 -21.23 10.44 7.69
N ARG A 345 -21.91 9.61 8.51
CA ARG A 345 -21.71 8.16 8.48
C ARG A 345 -22.21 7.55 7.17
N ALA A 346 -21.55 6.50 6.74
CA ALA A 346 -22.05 5.68 5.63
C ALA A 346 -23.44 5.13 5.98
N HIS A 347 -24.29 4.97 4.97
CA HIS A 347 -25.71 4.58 5.12
C HIS A 347 -25.93 3.23 5.84
N TYR A 348 -24.92 2.38 5.88
CA TYR A 348 -24.92 1.09 6.55
C TYR A 348 -24.43 1.14 8.00
N SER A 349 -23.88 2.26 8.46
CA SER A 349 -23.20 2.32 9.76
C SER A 349 -24.11 2.87 10.86
N ALA A 350 -24.26 2.10 11.94
CA ALA A 350 -24.87 2.55 13.19
C ALA A 350 -23.90 3.42 14.03
N GLY A 351 -22.60 3.19 13.92
CA GLY A 351 -21.54 3.93 14.63
C GLY A 351 -20.22 3.79 13.89
N THR A 352 -19.44 4.88 13.78
CA THR A 352 -18.11 4.88 13.17
C THR A 352 -17.16 5.71 14.03
N ILE A 353 -16.00 5.15 14.33
CA ILE A 353 -14.87 5.88 14.95
C ILE A 353 -13.69 5.79 14.00
N ASP A 354 -13.20 6.95 13.57
CA ASP A 354 -11.97 7.06 12.79
C ASP A 354 -10.77 7.25 13.72
N VAL A 355 -9.69 6.57 13.42
CA VAL A 355 -8.37 6.87 13.97
C VAL A 355 -7.65 7.75 12.97
N GLU A 356 -7.41 8.99 13.36
CA GLU A 356 -6.75 9.99 12.53
C GLU A 356 -5.32 10.25 13.00
N TYR A 357 -4.46 10.60 12.04
CA TYR A 357 -3.08 11.02 12.28
C TYR A 357 -2.87 12.47 11.82
N ARG A 358 -2.03 13.21 12.54
CA ARG A 358 -1.70 14.61 12.28
C ARG A 358 -0.64 14.74 11.19
N PHE A 359 -1.06 14.67 9.92
CA PHE A 359 -0.16 14.80 8.76
C PHE A 359 0.32 16.22 8.48
N GLY A 360 -0.40 17.24 8.96
CA GLY A 360 -0.11 18.62 8.66
C GLY A 360 -0.41 19.02 7.22
N PHE A 361 -1.48 18.51 6.62
CA PHE A 361 -1.91 18.89 5.27
C PHE A 361 -2.36 20.36 5.23
N GLN A 362 -2.22 20.98 4.06
CA GLN A 362 -2.77 22.30 3.83
C GLN A 362 -4.32 22.23 3.87
N GLY A 363 -4.93 22.97 4.80
CA GLY A 363 -6.39 23.05 4.96
C GLY A 363 -6.98 22.01 5.93
N SER A 364 -6.27 20.94 6.27
CA SER A 364 -6.66 20.00 7.33
C SER A 364 -5.40 19.42 7.96
N GLU A 365 -5.25 19.58 9.26
CA GLU A 365 -4.09 19.04 9.99
C GLU A 365 -4.14 17.50 10.09
N TRP A 366 -5.36 16.97 10.18
CA TRP A 366 -5.65 15.57 10.44
C TRP A 366 -6.07 14.81 9.19
N GLY A 367 -5.79 13.53 9.16
CA GLY A 367 -6.22 12.62 8.11
C GLY A 367 -6.45 11.21 8.66
N GLU A 368 -7.53 10.60 8.21
CA GLU A 368 -7.94 9.24 8.59
C GLU A 368 -6.88 8.20 8.20
N LEU A 369 -6.44 7.40 9.15
CA LEU A 369 -5.61 6.21 8.95
C LEU A 369 -6.44 4.96 8.73
N MET A 370 -7.47 4.81 9.56
CA MET A 370 -8.39 3.69 9.55
C MET A 370 -9.69 4.09 10.23
N GLY A 371 -10.76 3.35 9.95
CA GLY A 371 -12.03 3.47 10.64
C GLY A 371 -12.46 2.14 11.24
N VAL A 372 -13.24 2.20 12.31
CA VAL A 372 -14.01 1.07 12.82
C VAL A 372 -15.49 1.41 12.68
N ALA A 373 -16.23 0.60 11.94
CA ALA A 373 -17.68 0.78 11.72
C ALA A 373 -18.49 -0.38 12.29
N ASN A 374 -19.64 -0.07 12.89
CA ASN A 374 -20.69 -1.05 13.16
C ASN A 374 -21.66 -1.06 11.98
N ARG A 375 -21.48 -2.01 11.07
CA ARG A 375 -22.28 -2.16 9.82
C ARG A 375 -23.63 -2.83 10.03
N THR A 376 -23.94 -3.20 11.26
CA THR A 376 -25.15 -3.97 11.61
C THR A 376 -25.25 -5.27 10.79
N ASP A 377 -26.44 -5.70 10.40
CA ASP A 377 -26.71 -6.82 9.50
C ASP A 377 -26.88 -6.39 8.04
N TYR A 378 -26.61 -5.11 7.72
CA TYR A 378 -26.92 -4.51 6.42
C TYR A 378 -26.39 -5.31 5.24
N ASP A 379 -25.10 -5.58 5.18
CA ASP A 379 -24.47 -6.22 4.01
C ASP A 379 -24.95 -7.66 3.82
N LEU A 380 -24.98 -8.45 4.89
CA LEU A 380 -25.50 -9.81 4.80
C LEU A 380 -26.99 -9.83 4.44
N GLY A 381 -27.76 -8.87 4.94
CA GLY A 381 -29.19 -8.70 4.65
C GLY A 381 -29.44 -8.40 3.17
N VAL A 382 -28.77 -7.38 2.61
CA VAL A 382 -28.97 -7.02 1.18
C VAL A 382 -28.49 -8.11 0.23
N HIS A 383 -27.43 -8.83 0.56
CA HIS A 383 -26.99 -9.97 -0.24
C HIS A 383 -27.94 -11.17 -0.13
N ASN A 384 -28.59 -11.41 1.02
CA ASN A 384 -29.67 -12.37 1.16
C ASN A 384 -30.81 -12.07 0.17
N GLU A 385 -31.27 -10.83 0.17
CA GLU A 385 -32.40 -10.39 -0.65
C GLU A 385 -32.10 -10.47 -2.15
N HIS A 386 -30.90 -10.04 -2.58
CA HIS A 386 -30.55 -9.96 -4.00
C HIS A 386 -30.08 -11.29 -4.60
N SER A 387 -29.53 -12.20 -3.79
CA SER A 387 -28.95 -13.46 -4.30
C SER A 387 -29.77 -14.72 -4.01
N ASN A 388 -30.80 -14.61 -3.19
CA ASN A 388 -31.54 -15.75 -2.60
C ASN A 388 -30.63 -16.71 -1.78
N ALA A 389 -29.41 -16.28 -1.43
CA ALA A 389 -28.54 -17.00 -0.51
C ALA A 389 -29.07 -16.83 0.92
N LYS A 390 -28.85 -17.83 1.78
CA LYS A 390 -29.16 -17.71 3.22
C LYS A 390 -27.85 -17.40 3.95
N LEU A 391 -27.59 -16.14 4.22
CA LEU A 391 -26.42 -15.66 4.96
C LEU A 391 -26.73 -15.48 6.46
N GLU A 392 -27.58 -16.35 6.98
CA GLU A 392 -27.94 -16.46 8.40
C GLU A 392 -27.00 -17.44 9.09
N TYR A 393 -26.68 -17.17 10.35
CA TYR A 393 -26.01 -18.13 11.22
C TYR A 393 -27.05 -18.90 12.06
N PHE A 394 -26.85 -20.20 12.19
CA PHE A 394 -27.64 -21.04 13.08
C PHE A 394 -26.79 -21.48 14.26
N ASP A 395 -27.12 -20.97 15.45
CA ASP A 395 -26.47 -21.39 16.67
C ASP A 395 -27.07 -22.71 17.17
N GLN A 396 -26.27 -23.75 17.07
CA GLN A 396 -26.70 -25.09 17.52
C GLN A 396 -26.86 -25.20 19.04
N ALA A 397 -26.24 -24.34 19.81
CA ALA A 397 -26.27 -24.37 21.28
C ALA A 397 -27.59 -23.78 21.81
N THR A 398 -28.03 -22.66 21.21
CA THR A 398 -29.27 -21.97 21.59
C THR A 398 -30.46 -22.38 20.75
N GLY A 399 -30.26 -22.94 19.55
CA GLY A 399 -31.28 -23.20 18.55
C GLY A 399 -31.74 -21.95 17.79
N GLU A 400 -31.07 -20.83 17.97
CA GLU A 400 -31.40 -19.54 17.39
C GLU A 400 -30.88 -19.41 15.94
N ARG A 401 -31.59 -18.63 15.12
CA ARG A 401 -31.16 -18.17 13.80
C ARG A 401 -31.16 -16.67 13.78
N TYR A 402 -30.03 -16.07 13.34
CA TYR A 402 -29.91 -14.63 13.20
C TYR A 402 -28.97 -14.27 12.05
N VAL A 403 -29.10 -13.07 11.51
CA VAL A 403 -28.10 -12.47 10.64
C VAL A 403 -27.08 -11.80 11.55
N PRO A 404 -25.79 -12.21 11.52
CA PRO A 404 -24.78 -11.58 12.36
C PRO A 404 -24.65 -10.09 12.08
N TYR A 405 -24.42 -9.31 13.14
CA TYR A 405 -23.91 -7.93 13.00
C TYR A 405 -22.42 -7.97 12.66
N VAL A 406 -21.97 -6.95 11.95
CA VAL A 406 -20.59 -6.86 11.46
C VAL A 406 -19.91 -5.65 12.08
N ILE A 407 -18.76 -5.90 12.69
CA ILE A 407 -17.83 -4.85 13.11
C ILE A 407 -16.67 -4.86 12.11
N GLU A 408 -16.45 -3.72 11.47
CA GLU A 408 -15.47 -3.53 10.39
C GLU A 408 -14.32 -2.63 10.80
N PRO A 409 -13.17 -3.15 11.20
CA PRO A 409 -11.91 -2.41 11.19
C PRO A 409 -11.32 -2.36 9.77
N SER A 410 -11.22 -1.16 9.18
CA SER A 410 -10.69 -0.93 7.83
C SER A 410 -9.49 0.01 7.86
N PHE A 411 -8.31 -0.50 7.50
CA PHE A 411 -7.04 0.23 7.52
C PHE A 411 -6.61 0.59 6.09
N GLY A 412 -6.18 1.82 5.89
CA GLY A 412 -5.45 2.18 4.67
C GLY A 412 -3.97 1.78 4.78
N LEU A 413 -3.53 0.71 4.10
CA LEU A 413 -2.13 0.29 4.13
C LEU A 413 -1.19 1.41 3.67
N THR A 414 -1.53 2.09 2.57
CA THR A 414 -0.72 3.18 2.02
C THR A 414 -0.72 4.42 2.92
N ARG A 415 -1.85 4.71 3.59
CA ARG A 415 -1.94 5.78 4.61
C ARG A 415 -1.12 5.43 5.85
N SER A 416 -1.19 4.19 6.33
CA SER A 416 -0.35 3.69 7.44
C SER A 416 1.13 3.80 7.10
N MET A 417 1.55 3.41 5.89
CA MET A 417 2.93 3.59 5.44
C MET A 417 3.35 5.06 5.48
N MET A 418 2.49 5.97 5.04
CA MET A 418 2.77 7.40 5.08
C MET A 418 2.92 7.91 6.51
N ALA A 419 2.04 7.49 7.42
CA ALA A 419 2.10 7.88 8.84
C ALA A 419 3.39 7.39 9.50
N PHE A 420 3.76 6.12 9.30
CA PHE A 420 5.03 5.58 9.80
C PHE A 420 6.24 6.34 9.28
N LEU A 421 6.25 6.77 8.01
CA LEU A 421 7.35 7.57 7.46
C LEU A 421 7.39 8.98 8.04
N VAL A 422 6.23 9.62 8.27
CA VAL A 422 6.16 10.98 8.81
C VAL A 422 6.54 10.98 10.30
N ASP A 423 6.02 10.03 11.07
CA ASP A 423 6.28 9.94 12.51
C ASP A 423 7.74 9.56 12.82
N ALA A 424 8.33 8.69 11.99
CA ALA A 424 9.71 8.26 12.14
C ALA A 424 10.76 9.30 11.67
N TYR A 425 10.36 10.35 10.96
CA TYR A 425 11.31 11.33 10.41
C TYR A 425 11.83 12.26 11.48
N VAL A 426 13.15 12.27 11.68
CA VAL A 426 13.84 13.13 12.64
C VAL A 426 15.07 13.74 11.99
N GLU A 427 15.29 15.02 12.25
CA GLU A 427 16.57 15.70 12.01
C GLU A 427 17.26 15.89 13.35
N ASP A 428 18.44 15.28 13.52
CA ASP A 428 19.27 15.39 14.72
C ASP A 428 20.74 15.69 14.37
N GLU A 429 21.61 15.63 15.35
CA GLU A 429 23.03 15.87 15.20
C GLU A 429 23.82 14.62 15.56
N ALA A 430 24.89 14.38 14.82
CA ALA A 430 25.79 13.26 15.09
C ALA A 430 27.25 13.67 15.06
N PRO A 431 28.10 13.10 15.92
CA PRO A 431 29.53 13.35 15.92
C PRO A 431 30.16 13.10 14.56
N ASN A 432 31.08 13.95 14.17
CA ASN A 432 31.89 13.77 12.97
C ASN A 432 33.36 13.47 13.29
N THR A 433 34.10 13.00 12.29
CA THR A 433 35.51 12.60 12.44
C THR A 433 36.49 13.76 12.73
N LYS A 434 35.99 15.00 12.70
CA LYS A 434 36.78 16.21 12.95
C LYS A 434 36.58 16.79 14.36
N GLY A 435 35.82 16.06 15.21
CA GLY A 435 35.52 16.51 16.58
C GLY A 435 34.36 17.50 16.69
N GLY A 436 33.63 17.76 15.60
CA GLY A 436 32.40 18.54 15.58
C GLY A 436 31.17 17.66 15.41
N VAL A 437 30.01 18.29 15.12
CA VAL A 437 28.76 17.63 14.82
C VAL A 437 28.29 17.92 13.39
N ASP A 438 27.65 16.97 12.75
CA ASP A 438 26.97 17.13 11.46
C ASP A 438 25.46 16.88 11.64
N LYS A 439 24.64 17.64 10.93
CA LYS A 439 23.20 17.37 10.85
C LYS A 439 22.96 15.99 10.26
N ARG A 440 22.04 15.26 10.84
CA ARG A 440 21.64 13.91 10.44
C ARG A 440 20.14 13.85 10.20
N VAL A 441 19.75 13.30 9.05
CA VAL A 441 18.39 12.86 8.78
C VAL A 441 18.30 11.36 9.11
N VAL A 442 17.30 10.97 9.88
CA VAL A 442 17.09 9.58 10.26
C VAL A 442 15.61 9.23 10.23
N LEU A 443 15.29 8.05 9.72
CA LEU A 443 13.96 7.44 9.89
C LEU A 443 14.03 6.48 11.09
N LYS A 444 13.44 6.87 12.22
CA LYS A 444 13.37 6.06 13.45
C LYS A 444 12.23 5.06 13.40
N LEU A 445 12.15 4.29 12.31
CA LEU A 445 11.17 3.22 12.15
C LEU A 445 11.37 2.12 13.21
N ASP A 446 10.26 1.55 13.69
CA ASP A 446 10.33 0.31 14.46
C ASP A 446 11.15 -0.74 13.69
N PRO A 447 12.05 -1.50 14.33
CA PRO A 447 12.88 -2.51 13.66
C PRO A 447 12.06 -3.54 12.87
N ARG A 448 10.83 -3.86 13.32
CA ARG A 448 9.90 -4.75 12.61
C ARG A 448 9.44 -4.17 11.27
N LEU A 449 9.36 -2.84 11.16
CA LEU A 449 8.95 -2.14 9.93
C LEU A 449 10.11 -1.78 9.01
N ALA A 450 11.34 -1.62 9.53
CA ALA A 450 12.50 -1.19 8.75
C ALA A 450 12.68 -2.01 7.45
N PRO A 451 12.79 -1.36 6.27
CA PRO A 451 12.95 -2.07 4.99
C PRO A 451 14.21 -2.92 4.93
N VAL A 452 15.30 -2.40 5.47
CA VAL A 452 16.58 -3.10 5.61
C VAL A 452 16.82 -3.32 7.10
N LYS A 453 16.98 -4.59 7.50
CA LYS A 453 17.10 -4.94 8.93
C LYS A 453 18.51 -4.73 9.49
N ALA A 454 19.49 -4.92 8.65
CA ALA A 454 20.90 -4.68 8.99
C ALA A 454 21.70 -4.32 7.74
N ALA A 455 22.79 -3.58 7.92
CA ALA A 455 23.75 -3.28 6.86
C ALA A 455 25.16 -3.74 7.27
N VAL A 456 25.80 -4.53 6.42
CA VAL A 456 27.19 -4.99 6.64
C VAL A 456 28.14 -4.09 5.88
N LEU A 457 29.05 -3.45 6.61
CA LEU A 457 29.90 -2.35 6.14
C LEU A 457 31.38 -2.67 6.42
N PRO A 458 32.14 -3.24 5.46
CA PRO A 458 33.57 -3.43 5.68
C PRO A 458 34.29 -2.07 5.82
N LEU A 459 35.14 -1.88 6.82
CA LEU A 459 35.82 -0.61 7.08
C LEU A 459 36.64 -0.15 5.87
N SER A 460 37.20 -1.09 5.11
CA SER A 460 38.00 -0.87 3.90
C SER A 460 37.56 -1.84 2.79
N LYS A 461 37.79 -1.43 1.51
CA LYS A 461 37.57 -2.29 0.32
C LYS A 461 38.61 -3.39 0.11
N LYS A 462 39.58 -3.51 1.01
CA LYS A 462 40.58 -4.57 0.91
C LYS A 462 39.92 -5.94 1.06
N ALA A 463 40.36 -6.93 0.27
CA ALA A 463 39.80 -8.28 0.24
C ALA A 463 39.74 -8.93 1.63
N GLU A 464 40.76 -8.68 2.47
CA GLU A 464 40.83 -9.17 3.85
C GLU A 464 39.63 -8.78 4.72
N LEU A 465 38.93 -7.65 4.43
CA LEU A 465 37.72 -7.19 5.12
C LEU A 465 36.45 -7.39 4.28
N SER A 466 36.52 -7.21 2.96
CA SER A 466 35.33 -7.31 2.10
C SER A 466 34.86 -8.76 1.91
N GLU A 467 35.75 -9.74 1.91
CA GLU A 467 35.39 -11.16 1.81
C GLU A 467 34.61 -11.65 3.05
N PRO A 468 35.09 -11.50 4.30
CA PRO A 468 34.33 -11.89 5.49
C PRO A 468 33.05 -11.06 5.65
N ALA A 469 33.05 -9.77 5.29
CA ALA A 469 31.85 -8.95 5.32
C ALA A 469 30.79 -9.43 4.31
N THR A 470 31.21 -9.80 3.09
CA THR A 470 30.30 -10.38 2.08
C THR A 470 29.73 -11.73 2.54
N LYS A 471 30.58 -12.57 3.14
CA LYS A 471 30.14 -13.85 3.70
C LYS A 471 29.08 -13.64 4.78
N LEU A 472 29.33 -12.76 5.75
CA LEU A 472 28.39 -12.43 6.81
C LEU A 472 27.08 -11.86 6.23
N ALA A 473 27.13 -10.91 5.28
CA ALA A 473 25.95 -10.35 4.65
C ALA A 473 25.11 -11.45 3.97
N ASN A 474 25.74 -12.39 3.25
CA ASN A 474 25.03 -13.48 2.59
C ASN A 474 24.41 -14.48 3.59
N GLU A 475 25.07 -14.74 4.71
CA GLU A 475 24.51 -15.57 5.78
C GLU A 475 23.28 -14.91 6.43
N LEU A 476 23.32 -13.61 6.66
CA LEU A 476 22.20 -12.85 7.24
C LEU A 476 21.04 -12.68 6.26
N ARG A 477 21.28 -12.59 4.95
CA ARG A 477 20.24 -12.52 3.90
C ARG A 477 19.35 -13.76 3.85
N GLY A 478 19.79 -14.88 4.38
CA GLY A 478 18.95 -16.06 4.54
C GLY A 478 17.80 -15.88 5.55
N LEU A 479 17.84 -14.84 6.38
CA LEU A 479 16.88 -14.55 7.44
C LEU A 479 16.16 -13.21 7.27
N TRP A 480 16.86 -12.19 6.77
CA TRP A 480 16.39 -10.81 6.70
C TRP A 480 16.84 -10.10 5.43
N ASN A 481 16.18 -8.98 5.09
CA ASN A 481 16.69 -8.06 4.08
C ASN A 481 17.91 -7.32 4.64
N VAL A 482 19.09 -7.58 4.07
CA VAL A 482 20.39 -7.09 4.55
C VAL A 482 21.13 -6.40 3.42
N ASP A 483 21.54 -5.15 3.67
CA ASP A 483 22.36 -4.39 2.74
C ASP A 483 23.86 -4.66 2.93
N TYR A 484 24.63 -4.44 1.87
CA TYR A 484 26.09 -4.47 1.88
C TYR A 484 26.61 -3.23 1.16
N ASP A 485 27.42 -2.44 1.84
CA ASP A 485 27.95 -1.20 1.25
C ASP A 485 29.41 -0.98 1.62
N GLU A 486 30.25 -0.87 0.59
CA GLU A 486 31.68 -0.55 0.71
C GLU A 486 32.06 0.80 0.06
N ALA A 487 31.07 1.57 -0.41
CA ALA A 487 31.28 2.78 -1.20
C ALA A 487 31.48 4.03 -0.34
N GLY A 488 32.67 4.60 -0.36
CA GLY A 488 33.03 5.83 0.36
C GLY A 488 33.41 5.63 1.83
N ALA A 489 33.54 6.72 2.58
CA ALA A 489 33.91 6.68 4.00
C ALA A 489 32.79 6.07 4.86
N ILE A 490 33.16 5.35 5.94
CA ILE A 490 32.24 4.65 6.84
C ILE A 490 31.14 5.57 7.40
N GLY A 491 31.47 6.79 7.80
CA GLY A 491 30.49 7.75 8.32
C GLY A 491 29.41 8.13 7.30
N ARG A 492 29.73 8.20 5.99
CA ARG A 492 28.74 8.44 4.93
C ARG A 492 27.84 7.23 4.72
N ARG A 493 28.37 6.02 4.91
CA ARG A 493 27.61 4.78 4.81
C ARG A 493 26.59 4.67 5.96
N TYR A 494 26.99 5.01 7.18
CA TYR A 494 26.07 5.12 8.30
C TYR A 494 24.94 6.11 8.01
N ARG A 495 25.24 7.30 7.45
CA ARG A 495 24.21 8.29 7.10
C ARG A 495 23.22 7.75 6.07
N ARG A 496 23.69 7.00 5.05
CA ARG A 496 22.79 6.38 4.07
C ARG A 496 21.84 5.38 4.72
N GLN A 497 22.30 4.62 5.70
CA GLN A 497 21.49 3.66 6.43
C GLN A 497 20.56 4.34 7.43
N ASP A 498 21.00 5.40 8.11
CA ASP A 498 20.16 6.21 8.99
C ASP A 498 18.96 6.81 8.21
N GLU A 499 19.19 7.35 7.00
CA GLU A 499 18.15 7.94 6.14
C GLU A 499 17.09 6.93 5.63
N ILE A 500 17.39 5.66 5.56
CA ILE A 500 16.44 4.62 5.12
C ILE A 500 15.87 3.80 6.28
N GLY A 501 16.28 4.13 7.51
CA GLY A 501 15.71 3.53 8.72
C GLY A 501 16.31 2.19 9.11
N THR A 502 17.51 1.81 8.62
CA THR A 502 18.18 0.57 8.99
C THR A 502 18.56 0.60 10.49
N PRO A 503 18.02 -0.30 11.34
CA PRO A 503 18.25 -0.24 12.78
C PRO A 503 19.68 -0.58 13.20
N PHE A 504 20.35 -1.47 12.46
CA PHE A 504 21.68 -1.96 12.84
C PHE A 504 22.68 -1.89 11.68
N CYS A 505 23.84 -1.28 11.93
CA CYS A 505 24.97 -1.28 11.02
C CYS A 505 26.11 -2.13 11.61
N ILE A 506 26.56 -3.13 10.87
CA ILE A 506 27.57 -4.10 11.27
C ILE A 506 28.89 -3.74 10.56
N THR A 507 29.89 -3.30 11.29
CA THR A 507 31.19 -2.95 10.73
C THR A 507 32.16 -4.11 10.91
N VAL A 508 32.72 -4.57 9.79
CA VAL A 508 33.84 -5.51 9.75
C VAL A 508 35.11 -4.69 9.60
N ASP A 509 35.98 -4.73 10.61
CA ASP A 509 37.21 -3.95 10.74
C ASP A 509 38.44 -4.85 10.84
N PHE A 510 39.63 -4.27 11.03
CA PHE A 510 40.86 -5.05 11.14
C PHE A 510 40.92 -5.88 12.41
N ASP A 511 40.33 -5.40 13.52
CA ASP A 511 40.28 -6.13 14.78
C ASP A 511 39.44 -7.40 14.63
N THR A 512 38.44 -7.40 13.71
CA THR A 512 37.61 -8.58 13.39
C THR A 512 38.46 -9.78 12.93
N LEU A 513 39.61 -9.53 12.28
CA LEU A 513 40.50 -10.60 11.83
C LEU A 513 41.22 -11.27 12.98
N GLU A 514 41.39 -10.54 14.09
CA GLU A 514 42.11 -11.02 15.28
C GLU A 514 41.15 -11.63 16.31
N ASP A 515 40.04 -10.92 16.63
CA ASP A 515 39.14 -11.29 17.73
C ASP A 515 37.86 -12.03 17.28
N GLN A 516 37.65 -12.20 15.96
CA GLN A 516 36.46 -12.81 15.38
C GLN A 516 35.14 -12.16 15.85
N ALA A 517 35.16 -10.84 16.07
CA ALA A 517 34.02 -10.05 16.46
C ALA A 517 33.81 -8.87 15.48
N VAL A 518 32.61 -8.31 15.45
CA VAL A 518 32.23 -7.16 14.62
C VAL A 518 31.68 -6.05 15.50
N THR A 519 31.77 -4.81 15.02
CA THR A 519 31.15 -3.69 15.71
C THR A 519 29.73 -3.48 15.17
N ILE A 520 28.72 -3.60 16.04
CA ILE A 520 27.33 -3.30 15.70
C ILE A 520 26.97 -1.93 16.24
N ARG A 521 26.55 -1.03 15.33
CA ARG A 521 26.04 0.31 15.66
C ARG A 521 24.52 0.32 15.58
N GLU A 522 23.89 0.75 16.66
CA GLU A 522 22.46 1.02 16.70
C GLU A 522 22.16 2.40 16.11
N ARG A 523 21.08 2.50 15.32
CA ARG A 523 20.67 3.73 14.60
C ARG A 523 20.29 4.87 15.54
N ASP A 524 19.45 4.59 16.55
CA ASP A 524 18.80 5.64 17.33
C ASP A 524 19.70 6.24 18.40
N THR A 525 20.42 5.41 19.13
CA THR A 525 21.38 5.82 20.17
C THR A 525 22.76 6.11 19.65
N MET A 526 23.11 5.60 18.46
CA MET A 526 24.46 5.57 17.89
C MET A 526 25.48 4.78 18.73
N ASN A 527 25.01 4.04 19.75
CA ASN A 527 25.86 3.18 20.54
C ASN A 527 26.47 2.07 19.68
N GLN A 528 27.70 1.71 20.02
CA GLN A 528 28.46 0.67 19.34
C GLN A 528 28.83 -0.41 20.34
N GLU A 529 28.59 -1.65 19.95
CA GLU A 529 28.87 -2.83 20.75
C GLU A 529 29.71 -3.81 19.94
N ARG A 530 30.70 -4.45 20.60
CA ARG A 530 31.51 -5.49 19.99
C ARG A 530 30.83 -6.85 20.19
N VAL A 531 30.47 -7.52 19.10
CA VAL A 531 29.71 -8.77 19.10
C VAL A 531 30.46 -9.84 18.32
N ALA A 532 30.64 -11.03 18.91
CA ALA A 532 31.30 -12.15 18.26
C ALA A 532 30.51 -12.59 17.00
N LEU A 533 31.21 -12.97 15.93
CA LEU A 533 30.61 -13.31 14.63
C LEU A 533 29.55 -14.41 14.74
N ASP A 534 29.76 -15.41 15.57
CA ASP A 534 28.82 -16.50 15.81
C ASP A 534 27.56 -16.07 16.59
N GLN A 535 27.61 -14.93 17.29
CA GLN A 535 26.50 -14.35 18.06
C GLN A 535 25.67 -13.31 17.30
N VAL A 536 26.15 -12.85 16.13
CA VAL A 536 25.46 -11.78 15.38
C VAL A 536 24.00 -12.13 15.05
N LYS A 537 23.73 -13.36 14.65
CA LYS A 537 22.38 -13.82 14.31
C LYS A 537 21.43 -13.76 15.51
N SER A 538 21.87 -14.27 16.66
CA SER A 538 21.07 -14.26 17.89
C SER A 538 20.90 -12.86 18.44
N TYR A 539 21.93 -12.03 18.33
CA TYR A 539 21.88 -10.61 18.69
C TYR A 539 20.81 -9.84 17.91
N LEU A 540 20.83 -10.00 16.57
CA LEU A 540 19.83 -9.36 15.70
C LEU A 540 18.43 -9.93 15.92
N ALA A 541 18.29 -11.27 16.02
CA ALA A 541 17.00 -11.91 16.20
C ALA A 541 16.28 -11.41 17.46
N ALA A 542 16.99 -11.23 18.57
CA ALA A 542 16.43 -10.74 19.82
C ALA A 542 15.92 -9.29 19.72
N ARG A 543 16.50 -8.45 18.82
CA ARG A 543 16.21 -7.02 18.71
C ARG A 543 15.31 -6.65 17.51
N LEU A 544 15.16 -7.57 16.57
CA LEU A 544 14.29 -7.41 15.39
C LEU A 544 12.89 -8.01 15.61
N ALA A 545 12.70 -8.78 16.67
CA ALA A 545 11.41 -9.40 16.98
C ALA A 545 10.41 -8.44 17.63
N GLY A 546 10.87 -7.31 18.20
CA GLY A 546 10.07 -6.33 18.92
C GLY A 546 10.01 -6.63 20.41
#